data_193dda453a41616c20207ec1a9969930
#
_entry.id   193dda453a41616c20207ec1a9969930
#
_cell.length_a   1.000
_cell.length_b   1.000
_cell.length_c   1.000
_cell.angle_alpha   90.00
_cell.angle_beta   90.00
_cell.angle_gamma   90.00
#
_symmetry.space_group_name_H-M   'P 1'
#
loop_
_entity.id
_entity.type
_entity.pdbx_description
1 polymer ?
#
loop_
_entity_poly.entity_id
_entity_poly.type
_entity_poly.pdbx_seq_one_letter_code
_entity_poly.pdbx_strand_id
1 'polypeptide(L)'
;MADPNDQFERLEEKLLRAIELFKRTQMDKRALEQEVEKLKGAGKERVQSISAMERELITLRREREDVRARVEKLLERIDKLTSPDAESSG
;
A
#
# COMPACT_ATOMS: atom_id res chain seq x y z
N MET A 1 47.89 -37.57 -24.15
CA MET A 1 47.91 -36.88 -22.86
C MET A 1 47.81 -35.38 -23.09
N ALA A 2 46.97 -34.71 -22.34
CA ALA A 2 46.90 -33.28 -22.40
C ALA A 2 48.19 -32.66 -21.84
N ASP A 3 48.76 -31.70 -22.57
CA ASP A 3 49.90 -30.94 -22.16
C ASP A 3 49.59 -30.21 -20.83
N PRO A 4 50.52 -30.18 -19.86
CA PRO A 4 50.35 -29.38 -18.65
C PRO A 4 49.99 -27.92 -18.91
N ASN A 5 50.47 -27.34 -19.98
CA ASN A 5 50.13 -25.96 -20.39
C ASN A 5 48.64 -25.83 -20.78
N ASP A 6 48.11 -26.83 -21.50
CA ASP A 6 46.69 -26.86 -21.88
C ASP A 6 45.78 -26.97 -20.67
N GLN A 7 46.14 -27.77 -19.69
CA GLN A 7 45.43 -27.89 -18.44
C GLN A 7 45.44 -26.58 -17.64
N PHE A 8 46.58 -25.91 -17.64
CA PHE A 8 46.76 -24.63 -16.97
C PHE A 8 45.89 -23.54 -17.64
N GLU A 9 45.88 -23.49 -18.97
CA GLU A 9 45.06 -22.58 -19.75
C GLU A 9 43.57 -22.79 -19.48
N ARG A 10 43.14 -24.05 -19.42
CA ARG A 10 41.72 -24.40 -19.08
C ARG A 10 41.35 -23.95 -17.66
N LEU A 11 42.29 -24.08 -16.74
CA LEU A 11 42.08 -23.65 -15.36
C LEU A 11 41.95 -22.11 -15.31
N GLU A 12 42.80 -21.38 -16.03
CA GLU A 12 42.73 -19.94 -16.14
C GLU A 12 41.41 -19.47 -16.75
N GLU A 13 40.96 -20.12 -17.84
CA GLU A 13 39.66 -19.79 -18.46
C GLU A 13 38.50 -20.00 -17.50
N LYS A 14 38.49 -21.12 -16.76
CA LYS A 14 37.46 -21.43 -15.78
C LYS A 14 37.47 -20.41 -14.64
N LEU A 15 38.64 -20.02 -14.19
CA LEU A 15 38.81 -19.01 -13.15
C LEU A 15 38.27 -17.64 -13.61
N LEU A 16 38.60 -17.23 -14.84
CA LEU A 16 38.10 -15.98 -15.41
C LEU A 16 36.60 -15.98 -15.55
N ARG A 17 36.01 -17.09 -15.99
CA ARG A 17 34.57 -17.25 -16.08
C ARG A 17 33.90 -17.17 -14.70
N ALA A 18 34.51 -17.80 -13.71
CA ALA A 18 34.02 -17.76 -12.34
C ALA A 18 34.06 -16.33 -11.79
N ILE A 19 35.11 -15.57 -12.07
CA ILE A 19 35.23 -14.17 -11.66
C ILE A 19 34.17 -13.31 -12.34
N GLU A 20 33.96 -13.49 -13.64
CA GLU A 20 32.91 -12.77 -14.38
C GLU A 20 31.53 -13.08 -13.86
N LEU A 21 31.24 -14.35 -13.59
CA LEU A 21 29.97 -14.78 -13.03
C LEU A 21 29.77 -14.20 -11.64
N PHE A 22 30.80 -14.18 -10.81
CA PHE A 22 30.76 -13.59 -9.49
C PHE A 22 30.45 -12.10 -9.56
N LYS A 23 31.12 -11.36 -10.44
CA LYS A 23 30.86 -9.91 -10.64
C LYS A 23 29.42 -9.66 -11.07
N ARG A 24 28.93 -10.45 -12.04
CA ARG A 24 27.56 -10.35 -12.52
C ARG A 24 26.56 -10.62 -11.39
N THR A 25 26.79 -11.68 -10.62
CA THR A 25 25.95 -12.04 -9.48
C THR A 25 25.93 -10.93 -8.43
N GLN A 26 27.06 -10.30 -8.16
CA GLN A 26 27.12 -9.16 -7.24
C GLN A 26 26.36 -7.95 -7.75
N MET A 27 26.41 -7.66 -9.04
CA MET A 27 25.62 -6.60 -9.66
C MET A 27 24.14 -6.90 -9.59
N ASP A 28 23.74 -8.11 -9.91
CA ASP A 28 22.34 -8.56 -9.83
C ASP A 28 21.81 -8.48 -8.38
N LYS A 29 22.64 -8.88 -7.44
CA LYS A 29 22.31 -8.81 -6.01
C LYS A 29 22.03 -7.37 -5.58
N ARG A 30 22.91 -6.44 -5.98
CA ARG A 30 22.74 -5.00 -5.67
C ARG A 30 21.47 -4.43 -6.30
N ALA A 31 21.22 -4.80 -7.57
CA ALA A 31 20.03 -4.36 -8.28
C ALA A 31 18.76 -4.87 -7.59
N LEU A 32 18.76 -6.14 -7.17
CA LEU A 32 17.63 -6.74 -6.44
C LEU A 32 17.46 -6.10 -5.06
N GLU A 33 18.52 -5.81 -4.35
CA GLU A 33 18.46 -5.11 -3.06
C GLU A 33 17.82 -3.73 -3.20
N GLN A 34 18.19 -2.98 -4.24
CA GLN A 34 17.60 -1.68 -4.54
C GLN A 34 16.12 -1.80 -4.89
N GLU A 35 15.76 -2.81 -5.68
CA GLU A 35 14.37 -3.10 -6.02
C GLU A 35 13.54 -3.42 -4.77
N VAL A 36 14.07 -4.26 -3.89
CA VAL A 36 13.43 -4.59 -2.61
C VAL A 36 13.21 -3.35 -1.76
N GLU A 37 14.20 -2.46 -1.67
CA GLU A 37 14.06 -1.20 -0.92
C GLU A 37 12.97 -0.29 -1.50
N LYS A 38 12.91 -0.18 -2.82
CA LYS A 38 11.85 0.57 -3.51
C LYS A 38 10.47 -0.01 -3.22
N LEU A 39 10.34 -1.32 -3.30
CA LEU A 39 9.07 -2.01 -3.04
C LEU A 39 8.63 -1.86 -1.59
N LYS A 40 9.56 -1.93 -0.65
CA LYS A 40 9.28 -1.69 0.78
C LYS A 40 8.80 -0.26 1.03
N GLY A 41 9.48 0.71 0.41
CA GLY A 41 9.08 2.12 0.52
C GLY A 41 7.69 2.37 -0.05
N ALA A 42 7.41 1.85 -1.25
CA ALA A 42 6.10 1.95 -1.87
C ALA A 42 5.02 1.26 -1.04
N GLY A 43 5.34 0.10 -0.46
CA GLY A 43 4.43 -0.63 0.43
C GLY A 43 4.06 0.17 1.68
N LYS A 44 5.04 0.80 2.32
CA LYS A 44 4.80 1.67 3.48
C LYS A 44 3.92 2.86 3.15
N GLU A 45 4.18 3.51 2.02
CA GLU A 45 3.36 4.64 1.56
C GLU A 45 1.91 4.22 1.30
N ARG A 46 1.71 3.05 0.68
CA ARG A 46 0.38 2.51 0.44
C ARG A 46 -0.36 2.20 1.73
N VAL A 47 0.32 1.60 2.70
CA VAL A 47 -0.27 1.32 4.02
C VAL A 47 -0.68 2.60 4.71
N GLN A 48 0.15 3.63 4.68
CA GLN A 48 -0.17 4.95 5.25
C GLN A 48 -1.36 5.59 4.55
N SER A 49 -1.40 5.51 3.23
CA SER A 49 -2.49 6.03 2.42
C SER A 49 -3.81 5.33 2.73
N ILE A 50 -3.80 4.00 2.84
CA ILE A 50 -4.98 3.21 3.21
C ILE A 50 -5.46 3.59 4.61
N SER A 51 -4.56 3.72 5.58
CA SER A 51 -4.90 4.14 6.93
C SER A 51 -5.55 5.52 6.96
N ALA A 52 -5.03 6.46 6.18
CA ALA A 52 -5.59 7.80 6.04
C ALA A 52 -7.00 7.76 5.44
N MET A 53 -7.19 6.98 4.40
CA MET A 53 -8.50 6.80 3.75
C MET A 53 -9.51 6.14 4.69
N GLU A 54 -9.09 5.17 5.49
CA GLU A 54 -9.95 4.52 6.48
C GLU A 54 -10.43 5.52 7.53
N ARG A 55 -9.54 6.39 8.02
CA ARG A 55 -9.89 7.46 8.96
C ARG A 55 -10.89 8.43 8.35
N GLU A 56 -10.64 8.81 7.10
CA GLU A 56 -11.54 9.69 6.35
C GLU A 56 -12.94 9.07 6.21
N LEU A 57 -13.00 7.78 5.89
CA LEU A 57 -14.27 7.06 5.81
C LEU A 57 -15.02 7.06 7.15
N ILE A 58 -14.33 6.83 8.24
CA ILE A 58 -14.94 6.88 9.58
C ILE A 58 -15.50 8.27 9.87
N THR A 59 -14.74 9.30 9.58
CA THR A 59 -15.16 10.70 9.76
C THR A 59 -16.39 11.02 8.92
N LEU A 60 -16.39 10.66 7.64
CA LEU A 60 -17.49 10.90 6.73
C LEU A 60 -18.77 10.16 7.16
N ARG A 61 -18.64 8.93 7.65
CA ARG A 61 -19.77 8.16 8.15
C ARG A 61 -20.37 8.80 9.40
N ARG A 62 -19.55 9.32 10.29
CA ARG A 62 -20.02 10.06 11.48
C ARG A 62 -20.75 11.34 11.08
N GLU A 63 -20.19 12.11 10.18
CA GLU A 63 -20.82 13.32 9.67
C GLU A 63 -22.15 13.02 9.01
N ARG A 64 -22.21 11.96 8.22
CA ARG A 64 -23.45 11.49 7.58
C ARG A 64 -24.51 11.12 8.61
N GLU A 65 -24.14 10.38 9.66
CA GLU A 65 -25.05 10.03 10.73
C GLU A 65 -25.53 11.24 11.52
N ASP A 66 -24.66 12.20 11.78
CA ASP A 66 -25.01 13.45 12.45
C ASP A 66 -26.02 14.26 11.64
N VAL A 67 -25.79 14.39 10.35
CA VAL A 67 -26.72 15.07 9.43
C VAL A 67 -28.05 14.34 9.38
N ARG A 68 -28.03 13.01 9.27
CA ARG A 68 -29.24 12.19 9.26
C ARG A 68 -30.06 12.37 10.53
N ALA A 69 -29.43 12.35 11.70
CA ALA A 69 -30.08 12.56 12.97
C ALA A 69 -30.71 13.95 13.07
N ARG A 70 -30.03 14.98 12.56
CA ARG A 70 -30.56 16.36 12.51
C ARG A 70 -31.77 16.47 11.61
N VAL A 71 -31.70 15.84 10.42
CA VAL A 71 -32.82 15.81 9.48
C VAL A 71 -34.05 15.11 10.11
N GLU A 72 -33.82 13.96 10.75
CA GLU A 72 -34.90 13.24 11.44
C GLU A 72 -35.57 14.09 12.52
N LYS A 73 -34.78 14.81 13.33
CA LYS A 73 -35.32 15.72 14.35
C LYS A 73 -36.13 16.86 13.74
N LEU A 74 -35.66 17.42 12.63
CA LEU A 74 -36.40 18.48 11.94
C LEU A 74 -37.71 17.96 11.37
N LEU A 75 -37.73 16.77 10.80
CA LEU A 75 -38.93 16.11 10.30
C LEU A 75 -39.92 15.87 11.41
N GLU A 76 -39.46 15.38 12.56
CA GLU A 76 -40.36 15.20 13.74
C GLU A 76 -40.97 16.51 14.19
N ARG A 77 -40.20 17.60 14.24
CA ARG A 77 -40.73 18.92 14.59
C ARG A 77 -41.74 19.42 13.58
N ILE A 78 -41.48 19.24 12.31
CA ILE A 78 -42.42 19.62 11.24
C ILE A 78 -43.70 18.80 11.37
N ASP A 79 -43.61 17.50 11.58
CA ASP A 79 -44.79 16.64 11.78
C ASP A 79 -45.62 17.06 12.98
N LYS A 80 -44.99 17.42 14.09
CA LYS A 80 -45.70 17.93 15.27
C LYS A 80 -46.37 19.26 15.01
N LEU A 81 -45.76 20.15 14.27
CA LEU A 81 -46.30 21.46 13.93
C LEU A 81 -47.45 21.40 12.93
N THR A 82 -47.43 20.42 12.04
CA THR A 82 -48.41 20.25 10.97
C THR A 82 -49.46 19.18 11.26
N SER A 83 -49.32 18.43 12.36
CA SER A 83 -50.25 17.41 12.74
C SER A 83 -51.58 18.01 13.22
N PRO A 84 -52.74 17.47 12.80
CA PRO A 84 -54.07 17.88 13.30
C PRO A 84 -54.19 17.75 14.83
N ASP A 85 -53.53 16.75 15.44
CA ASP A 85 -53.53 16.55 16.88
C ASP A 85 -52.84 17.68 17.64
N ALA A 86 -51.79 18.26 17.08
CA ALA A 86 -51.11 19.41 17.68
C ALA A 86 -51.99 20.67 17.66
N GLU A 87 -52.82 20.86 16.65
CA GLU A 87 -53.80 21.94 16.57
C GLU A 87 -54.94 21.75 17.54
N SER A 88 -55.41 20.52 17.71
CA SER A 88 -56.54 20.21 18.58
C SER A 88 -56.20 20.25 20.06
N SER A 89 -54.94 20.15 20.46
CA SER A 89 -54.48 20.19 21.84
C SER A 89 -54.10 21.59 22.33
N GLY A 90 -54.19 22.55 21.46
CA GLY A 90 -53.87 23.94 21.81
C GLY A 90 -54.90 24.68 22.61
#